data_11b4a3ae331fca52f3e385b5b71f353e
#
_entry.id   11b4a3ae331fca52f3e385b5b71f353e
#
_cell.length_a   1.000
_cell.length_b   1.000
_cell.length_c   1.000
_cell.angle_alpha   90.00
_cell.angle_beta   90.00
_cell.angle_gamma   90.00
#
_symmetry.space_group_name_H-M   'P 1'
#
loop_
_entity.id
_entity.type
_entity.pdbx_description
1 polymer ?
#
loop_
_entity_poly.entity_id
_entity_poly.type
_entity_poly.pdbx_seq_one_letter_code
_entity_poly.pdbx_strand_id
1 'polypeptide(L)'
;MSNQLKFWTDESILKLLSILNEINERIGMLNTFSSEDFHKFNAQLKTNAKYIEMLSEHLKKIESLGDHDSIQILQTGLNQIDSYVHLIEGKLEDFQMNVEKLERLIELTIVPHRNLNQKLVSINLIIANFGSLYQMAGTDTFIQEKELITSHKQFKSKHNELFTETQILLHEIIQFSRIFKELKSRWMYQLLGNLNHLTINLNYFTEKEGSYTPSLDALLIKIDQFKNSIGQIVVHLQYEDIIRQRMEHIQYAYSEIARILHQQATEPDPEKQFELFIDSYFQIKQVLDLQVGQLPNTNNQYQKAIQNMSSRFLEMKSNVENIADISNDIISSSILDSMILFTQIKTGFENIFEYTGEIEKQIDLSNTQITKLTGLFNKLMLKTEEVKKTGEEYQSLLKHLSKQLKSKFASNTNTYDDFQMLLNDIQFDFRYIESLSGQIQMFTSDLKQLKTVDDGDENNGRYAYDSQEINLKLKKVGDIYSNIDIALKQTSIAGNQISEFIRDGLSQIKYYDYYDKITQQIISLMNSVNQFISQIDFKSIQSNNAELLDKIAQKYTMVVEREIMENSLSGKKETIINKENDSEVEFF
;
A
#
# COMPACT_ATOMS: atom_id res chain seq x y z
N MET A 1 -53.74 -75.72 -22.12
CA MET A 1 -52.45 -75.91 -22.79
C MET A 1 -52.41 -75.46 -24.26
N SER A 2 -53.30 -75.91 -25.16
CA SER A 2 -53.15 -75.59 -26.60
C SER A 2 -53.33 -74.10 -27.00
N ASN A 3 -54.07 -73.25 -26.25
CA ASN A 3 -54.26 -71.83 -26.56
C ASN A 3 -53.14 -70.94 -25.97
N GLN A 4 -52.41 -71.40 -24.95
CA GLN A 4 -51.29 -70.70 -24.34
C GLN A 4 -50.01 -70.92 -25.13
N LEU A 5 -49.84 -72.12 -25.70
CA LEU A 5 -48.75 -72.43 -26.63
C LEU A 5 -48.79 -71.63 -27.94
N LYS A 6 -50.00 -71.25 -28.38
CA LYS A 6 -50.16 -70.42 -29.59
C LYS A 6 -49.71 -68.94 -29.40
N PHE A 7 -49.67 -68.47 -28.19
CA PHE A 7 -49.21 -67.08 -27.91
C PHE A 7 -47.71 -66.95 -27.83
N TRP A 8 -47.00 -68.06 -27.52
CA TRP A 8 -45.52 -68.05 -27.40
C TRP A 8 -44.94 -68.73 -28.67
N THR A 9 -44.86 -67.93 -29.71
CA THR A 9 -44.31 -68.35 -31.01
C THR A 9 -42.84 -67.78 -31.10
N ASP A 10 -42.03 -68.36 -31.96
CA ASP A 10 -40.69 -67.80 -32.26
C ASP A 10 -40.79 -66.34 -32.67
N GLU A 11 -41.86 -65.93 -33.34
CA GLU A 11 -42.08 -64.54 -33.71
C GLU A 11 -42.32 -63.62 -32.50
N SER A 12 -42.97 -64.11 -31.45
CA SER A 12 -43.22 -63.36 -30.20
C SER A 12 -41.89 -63.16 -29.39
N ILE A 13 -41.04 -64.19 -29.31
CA ILE A 13 -39.74 -64.12 -28.66
C ILE A 13 -38.80 -63.18 -29.45
N LEU A 14 -38.81 -63.28 -30.77
CA LEU A 14 -37.98 -62.39 -31.62
C LEU A 14 -38.43 -60.94 -31.50
N LYS A 15 -39.70 -60.65 -31.36
CA LYS A 15 -40.21 -59.31 -31.13
C LYS A 15 -39.77 -58.77 -29.76
N LEU A 16 -39.86 -59.57 -28.70
CA LEU A 16 -39.37 -59.22 -27.39
C LEU A 16 -37.86 -58.93 -27.41
N LEU A 17 -37.07 -59.78 -28.02
CA LEU A 17 -35.64 -59.58 -28.18
C LEU A 17 -35.30 -58.30 -28.94
N SER A 18 -36.07 -57.97 -29.98
CA SER A 18 -35.91 -56.71 -30.71
C SER A 18 -36.15 -55.48 -29.82
N ILE A 19 -37.21 -55.49 -28.99
CA ILE A 19 -37.51 -54.39 -28.07
C ILE A 19 -36.45 -54.32 -26.98
N LEU A 20 -35.99 -55.44 -26.42
CA LEU A 20 -34.94 -55.46 -25.41
C LEU A 20 -33.60 -54.93 -25.95
N ASN A 21 -33.25 -55.26 -27.18
CA ASN A 21 -32.06 -54.71 -27.83
C ASN A 21 -32.18 -53.20 -28.06
N GLU A 22 -33.35 -52.70 -28.46
CA GLU A 22 -33.63 -51.26 -28.59
C GLU A 22 -33.50 -50.57 -27.23
N ILE A 23 -34.02 -51.14 -26.13
CA ILE A 23 -33.84 -50.63 -24.78
C ILE A 23 -32.36 -50.55 -24.41
N ASN A 24 -31.59 -51.61 -24.64
CA ASN A 24 -30.14 -51.64 -24.35
C ASN A 24 -29.35 -50.61 -25.15
N GLU A 25 -29.66 -50.44 -26.43
CA GLU A 25 -29.05 -49.41 -27.26
C GLU A 25 -29.33 -47.98 -26.73
N ARG A 26 -30.60 -47.72 -26.39
CA ARG A 26 -31.01 -46.41 -25.84
C ARG A 26 -30.42 -46.13 -24.46
N ILE A 27 -30.27 -47.15 -23.59
CA ILE A 27 -29.56 -47.03 -22.31
C ILE A 27 -28.08 -46.70 -22.56
N GLY A 28 -27.44 -47.35 -23.54
CA GLY A 28 -26.08 -47.03 -23.95
C GLY A 28 -25.94 -45.57 -24.42
N MET A 29 -26.92 -45.07 -25.18
CA MET A 29 -26.95 -43.63 -25.55
C MET A 29 -27.07 -42.71 -24.34
N LEU A 30 -27.95 -43.02 -23.36
CA LEU A 30 -28.09 -42.25 -22.13
C LEU A 30 -26.77 -42.18 -21.34
N ASN A 31 -26.09 -43.33 -21.25
CA ASN A 31 -24.80 -43.40 -20.55
C ASN A 31 -23.73 -42.52 -21.23
N THR A 32 -23.69 -42.56 -22.56
CA THR A 32 -22.77 -41.70 -23.35
C THR A 32 -23.11 -40.21 -23.16
N PHE A 33 -24.37 -39.83 -23.23
CA PHE A 33 -24.80 -38.43 -23.10
C PHE A 33 -24.52 -37.87 -21.71
N SER A 34 -24.82 -38.64 -20.66
CA SER A 34 -24.51 -38.22 -19.30
C SER A 34 -23.00 -38.02 -19.11
N SER A 35 -22.19 -38.97 -19.56
CA SER A 35 -20.72 -38.87 -19.46
C SER A 35 -20.17 -37.65 -20.22
N GLU A 36 -20.67 -37.37 -21.43
CA GLU A 36 -20.25 -36.20 -22.20
C GLU A 36 -20.55 -34.88 -21.49
N ASP A 37 -21.74 -34.70 -20.91
CA ASP A 37 -22.11 -33.49 -20.20
C ASP A 37 -21.29 -33.32 -18.91
N PHE A 38 -21.12 -34.37 -18.13
CA PHE A 38 -20.26 -34.35 -16.95
C PHE A 38 -18.79 -34.08 -17.29
N HIS A 39 -18.25 -34.64 -18.38
CA HIS A 39 -16.88 -34.35 -18.84
C HIS A 39 -16.69 -32.90 -19.23
N LYS A 40 -17.69 -32.25 -19.85
CA LYS A 40 -17.64 -30.83 -20.16
C LYS A 40 -17.60 -29.98 -18.89
N PHE A 41 -18.45 -30.30 -17.91
CA PHE A 41 -18.40 -29.62 -16.60
C PHE A 41 -17.05 -29.80 -15.91
N ASN A 42 -16.49 -31.00 -15.93
CA ASN A 42 -15.18 -31.27 -15.33
C ASN A 42 -14.04 -30.51 -16.04
N ALA A 43 -14.05 -30.46 -17.36
CA ALA A 43 -13.07 -29.69 -18.13
C ALA A 43 -13.15 -28.19 -17.82
N GLN A 44 -14.36 -27.66 -17.72
CA GLN A 44 -14.61 -26.28 -17.31
C GLN A 44 -14.12 -26.01 -15.89
N LEU A 45 -14.43 -26.88 -14.96
CA LEU A 45 -14.01 -26.75 -13.58
C LEU A 45 -12.48 -26.72 -13.45
N LYS A 46 -11.77 -27.61 -14.18
CA LYS A 46 -10.30 -27.65 -14.21
C LYS A 46 -9.71 -26.33 -14.75
N THR A 47 -10.30 -25.78 -15.79
CA THR A 47 -9.86 -24.50 -16.36
C THR A 47 -10.09 -23.36 -15.37
N ASN A 48 -11.29 -23.31 -14.77
CA ASN A 48 -11.62 -22.32 -13.78
C ASN A 48 -10.77 -22.42 -12.51
N ALA A 49 -10.45 -23.64 -12.04
CA ALA A 49 -9.60 -23.87 -10.87
C ALA A 49 -8.22 -23.20 -11.01
N LYS A 50 -7.62 -23.24 -12.21
CA LYS A 50 -6.35 -22.57 -12.48
C LYS A 50 -6.46 -21.04 -12.35
N TYR A 51 -7.52 -20.44 -12.92
CA TYR A 51 -7.73 -19.01 -12.79
C TYR A 51 -8.00 -18.57 -11.34
N ILE A 52 -8.66 -19.43 -10.56
CA ILE A 52 -8.94 -19.19 -9.15
C ILE A 52 -7.67 -19.19 -8.32
N GLU A 53 -6.77 -20.10 -8.59
CA GLU A 53 -5.48 -20.13 -7.94
C GLU A 53 -4.72 -18.84 -8.20
N MET A 54 -4.72 -18.36 -9.45
CA MET A 54 -4.15 -17.06 -9.82
C MET A 54 -4.84 -15.89 -9.09
N LEU A 55 -6.18 -15.86 -9.07
CA LEU A 55 -6.95 -14.84 -8.34
C LEU A 55 -6.62 -14.85 -6.86
N SER A 56 -6.60 -16.02 -6.24
CA SER A 56 -6.27 -16.18 -4.81
C SER A 56 -4.86 -15.72 -4.49
N GLU A 57 -3.90 -15.96 -5.40
CA GLU A 57 -2.52 -15.52 -5.26
C GLU A 57 -2.39 -13.98 -5.39
N HIS A 58 -3.08 -13.38 -6.38
CA HIS A 58 -3.10 -11.93 -6.54
C HIS A 58 -3.68 -11.22 -5.32
N LEU A 59 -4.73 -11.77 -4.73
CA LEU A 59 -5.38 -11.19 -3.57
C LEU A 59 -4.60 -11.35 -2.29
N LYS A 60 -3.95 -12.48 -2.07
CA LYS A 60 -3.00 -12.63 -0.96
C LYS A 60 -1.89 -11.59 -1.06
N LYS A 61 -1.45 -11.25 -2.27
CA LYS A 61 -0.52 -10.14 -2.48
C LYS A 61 -1.14 -8.81 -2.07
N ILE A 62 -2.37 -8.51 -2.50
CA ILE A 62 -3.07 -7.27 -2.13
C ILE A 62 -3.26 -7.19 -0.61
N GLU A 63 -3.72 -8.26 0.04
CA GLU A 63 -3.90 -8.34 1.49
C GLU A 63 -2.58 -8.10 2.25
N SER A 64 -1.49 -8.75 1.82
CA SER A 64 -0.17 -8.57 2.42
C SER A 64 0.45 -7.19 2.20
N LEU A 65 -0.02 -6.43 1.21
CA LEU A 65 0.44 -5.09 0.87
C LEU A 65 -0.43 -3.99 1.51
N GLY A 66 -1.68 -4.31 1.87
CA GLY A 66 -2.62 -3.41 2.52
C GLY A 66 -2.41 -3.25 4.03
N ASP A 67 -1.35 -3.86 4.59
CA ASP A 67 -0.99 -3.67 5.99
C ASP A 67 -0.61 -2.19 6.24
N HIS A 68 -1.14 -1.60 7.30
CA HIS A 68 -1.02 -0.18 7.71
C HIS A 68 0.41 0.38 7.81
N ASP A 69 1.43 -0.43 7.57
CA ASP A 69 2.85 -0.05 7.65
C ASP A 69 3.23 1.10 6.70
N SER A 70 2.61 1.19 5.52
CA SER A 70 2.97 2.20 4.51
C SER A 70 2.63 3.62 4.96
N ILE A 71 1.44 3.84 5.52
CA ILE A 71 1.04 5.14 6.06
C ILE A 71 1.89 5.51 7.27
N GLN A 72 2.09 4.58 8.19
CA GLN A 72 2.89 4.78 9.39
C GLN A 72 4.34 5.14 9.03
N ILE A 73 4.90 4.52 8.01
CA ILE A 73 6.22 4.84 7.46
C ILE A 73 6.28 6.28 6.97
N LEU A 74 5.28 6.70 6.17
CA LEU A 74 5.21 8.06 5.62
C LEU A 74 5.00 9.10 6.72
N GLN A 75 4.12 8.84 7.68
CA GLN A 75 3.88 9.72 8.84
C GLN A 75 5.11 9.85 9.72
N THR A 76 5.83 8.76 9.96
CA THR A 76 7.09 8.79 10.72
C THR A 76 8.14 9.63 10.01
N GLY A 77 8.29 9.48 8.68
CA GLY A 77 9.19 10.29 7.87
C GLY A 77 8.80 11.78 7.91
N LEU A 78 7.52 12.10 7.81
CA LEU A 78 7.02 13.47 7.90
C LEU A 78 7.34 14.10 9.27
N ASN A 79 7.08 13.38 10.37
CA ASN A 79 7.35 13.87 11.72
C ASN A 79 8.85 14.11 11.97
N GLN A 80 9.72 13.26 11.39
CA GLN A 80 11.16 13.47 11.47
C GLN A 80 11.59 14.75 10.74
N ILE A 81 11.07 14.98 9.55
CA ILE A 81 11.35 16.20 8.77
C ILE A 81 10.79 17.44 9.46
N ASP A 82 9.56 17.38 9.96
CA ASP A 82 8.93 18.48 10.69
C ASP A 82 9.79 18.92 11.89
N SER A 83 10.21 17.95 12.70
CA SER A 83 11.09 18.20 13.84
C SER A 83 12.44 18.82 13.42
N TYR A 84 13.01 18.36 12.31
CA TYR A 84 14.25 18.89 11.76
C TYR A 84 14.10 20.32 11.23
N VAL A 85 13.00 20.62 10.52
CA VAL A 85 12.67 21.95 10.01
C VAL A 85 12.55 22.96 11.16
N HIS A 86 11.83 22.60 12.22
CA HIS A 86 11.69 23.46 13.40
C HIS A 86 13.01 23.67 14.14
N LEU A 87 13.87 22.66 14.19
CA LEU A 87 15.22 22.80 14.76
C LEU A 87 16.06 23.81 13.96
N ILE A 88 16.05 23.70 12.62
CA ILE A 88 16.76 24.67 11.75
C ILE A 88 16.19 26.07 11.93
N GLU A 89 14.87 26.22 11.96
CA GLU A 89 14.21 27.51 12.18
C GLU A 89 14.71 28.17 13.46
N GLY A 90 14.69 27.46 14.58
CA GLY A 90 15.16 27.99 15.86
C GLY A 90 16.63 28.40 15.81
N LYS A 91 17.51 27.58 15.23
CA LYS A 91 18.94 27.94 15.08
C LYS A 91 19.17 29.17 14.20
N LEU A 92 18.42 29.28 13.10
CA LEU A 92 18.52 30.46 12.21
C LEU A 92 17.99 31.73 12.88
N GLU A 93 16.98 31.63 13.75
CA GLU A 93 16.47 32.76 14.54
C GLU A 93 17.49 33.23 15.58
N ASP A 94 18.04 32.33 16.35
CA ASP A 94 19.06 32.63 17.34
C ASP A 94 20.28 33.29 16.69
N PHE A 95 20.70 32.79 15.54
CA PHE A 95 21.81 33.36 14.80
C PHE A 95 21.49 34.77 14.29
N GLN A 96 20.34 34.98 13.68
CA GLN A 96 19.93 36.31 13.22
C GLN A 96 19.93 37.31 14.39
N MET A 97 19.36 36.91 15.51
CA MET A 97 19.29 37.76 16.71
C MET A 97 20.71 38.15 17.22
N ASN A 98 21.66 37.23 17.17
CA ASN A 98 23.03 37.48 17.56
C ASN A 98 23.75 38.43 16.58
N VAL A 99 23.55 38.28 15.27
CA VAL A 99 24.08 39.19 14.25
C VAL A 99 23.51 40.60 14.42
N GLU A 100 22.20 40.73 14.65
CA GLU A 100 21.55 42.04 14.89
C GLU A 100 22.08 42.71 16.18
N LYS A 101 22.34 41.95 17.24
CA LYS A 101 22.96 42.47 18.46
C LYS A 101 24.38 42.99 18.19
N LEU A 102 25.15 42.23 17.41
CA LEU A 102 26.51 42.64 17.05
C LEU A 102 26.52 43.91 16.20
N GLU A 103 25.61 44.00 15.20
CA GLU A 103 25.40 45.19 14.39
C GLU A 103 25.14 46.42 15.25
N ARG A 104 24.21 46.34 16.20
CA ARG A 104 23.87 47.42 17.15
C ARG A 104 25.05 47.84 18.02
N LEU A 105 25.81 46.86 18.53
CA LEU A 105 26.97 47.15 19.37
C LEU A 105 28.03 47.94 18.61
N ILE A 106 28.34 47.56 17.36
CA ILE A 106 29.28 48.27 16.52
C ILE A 106 28.77 49.66 16.14
N GLU A 107 27.48 49.75 15.81
CA GLU A 107 26.86 51.04 15.51
C GLU A 107 26.98 52.05 16.69
N LEU A 108 26.80 51.55 17.91
CA LEU A 108 26.98 52.36 19.14
C LEU A 108 28.39 52.90 19.30
N THR A 109 29.43 52.33 18.69
CA THR A 109 30.80 52.80 18.73
C THR A 109 31.04 54.02 17.82
N ILE A 110 30.22 54.21 16.77
CA ILE A 110 30.44 55.25 15.76
C ILE A 110 30.33 56.66 16.34
N VAL A 111 29.36 56.91 17.21
CA VAL A 111 29.16 58.24 17.83
C VAL A 111 30.32 58.65 18.74
N PRO A 112 30.79 57.79 19.66
CA PRO A 112 31.97 58.08 20.46
C PRO A 112 33.25 58.33 19.63
N HIS A 113 33.47 57.55 18.57
CA HIS A 113 34.61 57.78 17.67
C HIS A 113 34.54 59.12 16.97
N ARG A 114 33.36 59.54 16.49
CA ARG A 114 33.15 60.85 15.87
C ARG A 114 33.39 61.97 16.87
N ASN A 115 32.82 61.83 18.06
CA ASN A 115 32.98 62.81 19.15
C ASN A 115 34.47 62.95 19.54
N LEU A 116 35.18 61.83 19.68
CA LEU A 116 36.60 61.85 20.00
C LEU A 116 37.43 62.56 18.91
N ASN A 117 37.11 62.32 17.61
CA ASN A 117 37.76 63.03 16.52
C ASN A 117 37.55 64.56 16.59
N GLN A 118 36.34 65.02 16.87
CA GLN A 118 36.05 66.44 17.04
C GLN A 118 36.83 67.08 18.20
N LYS A 119 36.86 66.38 19.34
CA LYS A 119 37.61 66.82 20.52
C LYS A 119 39.13 66.87 20.29
N LEU A 120 39.68 65.92 19.54
CA LEU A 120 41.08 65.93 19.13
C LEU A 120 41.43 67.14 18.24
N VAL A 121 40.51 67.57 17.37
CA VAL A 121 40.72 68.83 16.60
C VAL A 121 40.71 70.02 17.52
N SER A 122 39.79 70.09 18.46
CA SER A 122 39.72 71.19 19.46
C SER A 122 41.00 71.26 20.33
N ILE A 123 41.49 70.14 20.82
CA ILE A 123 42.74 70.08 21.58
C ILE A 123 43.97 70.56 20.75
N ASN A 124 44.06 70.17 19.48
CA ASN A 124 45.10 70.60 18.60
C ASN A 124 45.16 72.14 18.46
N LEU A 125 44.00 72.75 18.35
CA LEU A 125 43.89 74.21 18.33
C LEU A 125 44.33 74.84 19.64
N ILE A 126 43.98 74.23 20.76
CA ILE A 126 44.40 74.70 22.09
C ILE A 126 45.92 74.57 22.23
N ILE A 127 46.54 73.47 21.87
CA ILE A 127 48.01 73.24 21.90
C ILE A 127 48.71 74.28 21.04
N ALA A 128 48.22 74.56 19.82
CA ALA A 128 48.79 75.57 18.93
C ALA A 128 48.72 77.01 19.55
N ASN A 129 47.56 77.33 20.12
CA ASN A 129 47.32 78.60 20.78
C ASN A 129 48.28 78.77 22.00
N PHE A 130 48.46 77.74 22.81
CA PHE A 130 49.39 77.77 23.91
C PHE A 130 50.88 77.91 23.48
N GLY A 131 51.25 77.22 22.41
CA GLY A 131 52.58 77.38 21.80
C GLY A 131 52.85 78.82 21.41
N SER A 132 51.87 79.49 20.80
CA SER A 132 51.98 80.91 20.46
C SER A 132 52.09 81.85 21.72
N LEU A 133 51.29 81.54 22.75
CA LEU A 133 51.32 82.33 24.02
C LEU A 133 52.68 82.15 24.77
N TYR A 134 53.24 80.99 24.78
CA TYR A 134 54.57 80.73 25.37
C TYR A 134 55.71 81.50 24.63
N GLN A 135 55.64 81.55 23.31
CA GLN A 135 56.58 82.31 22.49
C GLN A 135 56.47 83.82 22.78
N MET A 136 55.29 84.38 22.95
CA MET A 136 55.07 85.77 23.29
C MET A 136 55.51 86.12 24.70
N ALA A 137 55.53 85.19 25.63
CA ALA A 137 55.97 85.39 27.02
C ALA A 137 57.50 85.35 27.22
N GLY A 138 58.33 85.24 26.16
CA GLY A 138 59.76 85.29 26.17
C GLY A 138 60.46 84.21 27.02
N THR A 139 59.78 83.16 27.32
CA THR A 139 60.29 81.97 28.02
C THR A 139 60.83 80.98 27.04
N ASP A 140 61.98 80.38 27.32
CA ASP A 140 62.55 79.28 26.53
C ASP A 140 61.47 78.23 26.20
N THR A 141 61.48 77.82 24.97
CA THR A 141 60.55 76.88 24.32
C THR A 141 60.01 75.86 25.30
N PHE A 142 58.67 75.65 25.25
CA PHE A 142 58.01 74.55 25.90
C PHE A 142 58.68 73.24 25.47
N ILE A 143 59.56 72.74 26.32
CA ILE A 143 60.46 71.59 26.01
C ILE A 143 59.65 70.36 25.56
N GLN A 144 58.37 70.23 25.99
CA GLN A 144 57.52 69.13 25.68
C GLN A 144 56.50 69.39 24.51
N GLU A 145 56.50 70.62 23.93
CA GLU A 145 55.61 71.01 22.86
C GLU A 145 55.77 70.09 21.64
N LYS A 146 56.98 69.84 21.24
CA LYS A 146 57.30 68.99 20.09
C LYS A 146 56.89 67.52 20.34
N GLU A 147 57.04 67.02 21.55
CA GLU A 147 56.70 65.71 22.01
C GLU A 147 55.15 65.55 22.04
N LEU A 148 54.43 66.54 22.60
CA LEU A 148 53.01 66.58 22.67
C LEU A 148 52.31 66.65 21.26
N ILE A 149 52.83 67.51 20.35
CA ILE A 149 52.40 67.60 18.97
C ILE A 149 52.61 66.28 18.24
N THR A 150 53.75 65.63 18.45
CA THR A 150 54.09 64.36 17.86
C THR A 150 53.13 63.24 18.38
N SER A 151 52.93 63.15 19.68
CA SER A 151 52.04 62.22 20.33
C SER A 151 50.59 62.46 19.91
N HIS A 152 50.17 63.74 19.81
CA HIS A 152 48.79 64.06 19.26
C HIS A 152 48.64 63.55 17.85
N LYS A 153 49.62 63.80 16.97
CA LYS A 153 49.52 63.31 15.57
C LYS A 153 49.46 61.79 15.51
N GLN A 154 50.30 61.12 16.31
CA GLN A 154 50.32 59.66 16.38
C GLN A 154 48.97 59.10 16.88
N PHE A 155 48.46 59.60 17.99
CA PHE A 155 47.18 59.18 18.55
C PHE A 155 46.01 59.44 17.58
N LYS A 156 45.94 60.64 17.00
CA LYS A 156 44.91 60.97 15.98
C LYS A 156 45.00 60.04 14.77
N SER A 157 46.21 59.74 14.26
CA SER A 157 46.40 58.82 13.14
C SER A 157 45.91 57.44 13.49
N LYS A 158 46.33 56.89 14.63
CA LYS A 158 45.91 55.56 15.11
C LYS A 158 44.39 55.48 15.38
N HIS A 159 43.84 56.55 15.98
CA HIS A 159 42.38 56.61 16.18
C HIS A 159 41.60 56.70 14.89
N ASN A 160 42.05 57.44 13.89
CA ASN A 160 41.43 57.49 12.57
C ASN A 160 41.48 56.13 11.84
N GLU A 161 42.60 55.43 11.95
CA GLU A 161 42.71 54.05 11.44
C GLU A 161 41.71 53.12 12.13
N LEU A 162 41.59 53.16 13.46
CA LEU A 162 40.63 52.38 14.23
C LEU A 162 39.17 52.72 13.80
N PHE A 163 38.86 54.00 13.68
CA PHE A 163 37.51 54.43 13.24
C PHE A 163 37.15 53.95 11.84
N THR A 164 38.14 54.03 10.91
CA THR A 164 37.95 53.50 9.54
C THR A 164 37.72 51.99 9.56
N GLU A 165 38.50 51.22 10.33
CA GLU A 165 38.27 49.75 10.46
C GLU A 165 36.92 49.44 11.09
N THR A 166 36.48 50.23 12.07
CA THR A 166 35.13 50.09 12.68
C THR A 166 34.03 50.35 11.65
N GLN A 167 34.17 51.34 10.77
CA GLN A 167 33.21 51.62 9.70
C GLN A 167 33.17 50.50 8.65
N ILE A 168 34.36 49.95 8.29
CA ILE A 168 34.45 48.80 7.38
C ILE A 168 33.75 47.58 7.99
N LEU A 169 34.02 47.28 9.26
CA LEU A 169 33.38 46.17 9.95
C LEU A 169 31.86 46.34 10.04
N LEU A 170 31.38 47.54 10.39
CA LEU A 170 29.94 47.82 10.42
C LEU A 170 29.31 47.63 9.05
N HIS A 171 29.93 48.10 7.99
CA HIS A 171 29.44 47.91 6.63
C HIS A 171 29.32 46.44 6.24
N GLU A 172 30.35 45.65 6.52
CA GLU A 172 30.36 44.19 6.23
C GLU A 172 29.30 43.47 7.03
N ILE A 173 29.06 43.81 8.31
CA ILE A 173 28.02 43.19 9.14
C ILE A 173 26.63 43.58 8.67
N ILE A 174 26.37 44.84 8.33
CA ILE A 174 25.06 45.27 7.78
C ILE A 174 24.78 44.55 6.48
N GLN A 175 25.76 44.43 5.60
CA GLN A 175 25.61 43.68 4.35
C GLN A 175 25.30 42.21 4.62
N PHE A 176 26.04 41.57 5.53
CA PHE A 176 25.83 40.19 5.91
C PHE A 176 24.45 39.98 6.56
N SER A 177 24.07 40.82 7.52
CA SER A 177 22.75 40.79 8.21
C SER A 177 21.60 40.86 7.22
N ARG A 178 21.67 41.77 6.25
CA ARG A 178 20.63 41.94 5.22
C ARG A 178 20.51 40.70 4.33
N ILE A 179 21.64 40.20 3.78
CA ILE A 179 21.66 39.02 2.90
C ILE A 179 21.15 37.81 3.66
N PHE A 180 21.61 37.60 4.89
CA PHE A 180 21.18 36.48 5.71
C PHE A 180 19.67 36.51 6.00
N LYS A 181 19.11 37.68 6.32
CA LYS A 181 17.69 37.88 6.58
C LYS A 181 16.82 37.59 5.36
N GLU A 182 17.25 38.04 4.18
CA GLU A 182 16.56 37.74 2.92
C GLU A 182 16.59 36.24 2.61
N LEU A 183 17.73 35.59 2.75
CA LEU A 183 17.90 34.15 2.52
C LEU A 183 17.07 33.33 3.51
N LYS A 184 17.17 33.62 4.82
CA LYS A 184 16.38 32.96 5.86
C LYS A 184 14.87 33.03 5.55
N SER A 185 14.36 34.25 5.26
CA SER A 185 12.95 34.44 4.95
C SER A 185 12.50 33.64 3.74
N ARG A 186 13.31 33.58 2.68
CA ARG A 186 13.03 32.83 1.47
C ARG A 186 13.01 31.32 1.73
N TRP A 187 13.99 30.81 2.45
CA TRP A 187 14.08 29.37 2.75
C TRP A 187 12.96 28.90 3.64
N MET A 188 12.67 29.64 4.70
CA MET A 188 11.60 29.28 5.63
C MET A 188 10.24 29.28 4.94
N TYR A 189 9.97 30.26 4.07
CA TYR A 189 8.76 30.29 3.30
C TYR A 189 8.62 29.07 2.38
N GLN A 190 9.66 28.69 1.66
CA GLN A 190 9.67 27.54 0.76
C GLN A 190 9.58 26.21 1.54
N LEU A 191 10.36 26.07 2.61
CA LEU A 191 10.43 24.84 3.40
C LEU A 191 9.12 24.57 4.14
N LEU A 192 8.58 25.55 4.85
CA LEU A 192 7.31 25.44 5.55
C LEU A 192 6.12 25.29 4.58
N GLY A 193 6.17 25.95 3.43
CA GLY A 193 5.19 25.77 2.37
C GLY A 193 5.15 24.33 1.86
N ASN A 194 6.30 23.74 1.54
CA ASN A 194 6.39 22.35 1.09
C ASN A 194 6.00 21.36 2.19
N LEU A 195 6.38 21.60 3.43
CA LEU A 195 6.00 20.77 4.57
C LEU A 195 4.47 20.77 4.77
N ASN A 196 3.83 21.94 4.69
CA ASN A 196 2.37 22.04 4.78
C ASN A 196 1.67 21.31 3.62
N HIS A 197 2.14 21.48 2.38
CA HIS A 197 1.62 20.74 1.23
C HIS A 197 1.81 19.22 1.38
N LEU A 198 2.97 18.78 1.87
CA LEU A 198 3.24 17.37 2.14
C LEU A 198 2.27 16.82 3.21
N THR A 199 2.05 17.56 4.28
CA THR A 199 1.10 17.18 5.35
C THR A 199 -0.33 17.06 4.82
N ILE A 200 -0.79 18.02 4.03
CA ILE A 200 -2.13 17.99 3.41
C ILE A 200 -2.27 16.77 2.49
N ASN A 201 -1.29 16.54 1.62
CA ASN A 201 -1.32 15.42 0.70
C ASN A 201 -1.30 14.07 1.44
N LEU A 202 -0.51 13.95 2.51
CA LEU A 202 -0.45 12.73 3.32
C LEU A 202 -1.77 12.47 4.07
N ASN A 203 -2.39 13.50 4.62
CA ASN A 203 -3.70 13.37 5.27
C ASN A 203 -4.77 12.91 4.26
N TYR A 204 -4.78 13.52 3.07
CA TYR A 204 -5.71 13.13 2.01
C TYR A 204 -5.45 11.72 1.49
N PHE A 205 -4.19 11.34 1.38
CA PHE A 205 -3.78 9.98 1.03
C PHE A 205 -4.27 8.96 2.08
N THR A 206 -4.12 9.26 3.37
CA THR A 206 -4.61 8.42 4.47
C THR A 206 -6.13 8.27 4.45
N GLU A 207 -6.87 9.35 4.17
CA GLU A 207 -8.32 9.31 4.02
C GLU A 207 -8.76 8.45 2.83
N LYS A 208 -8.09 8.59 1.69
CA LYS A 208 -8.35 7.78 0.50
C LYS A 208 -8.05 6.30 0.73
N GLU A 209 -6.94 5.98 1.40
CA GLU A 209 -6.59 4.60 1.71
C GLU A 209 -7.66 3.93 2.59
N GLY A 210 -8.19 4.63 3.59
CA GLY A 210 -9.32 4.13 4.38
C GLY A 210 -10.59 3.88 3.58
N SER A 211 -10.76 4.54 2.43
CA SER A 211 -11.97 4.43 1.63
C SER A 211 -12.09 3.14 0.81
N TYR A 212 -10.98 2.50 0.41
CA TYR A 212 -11.03 1.25 -0.38
C TYR A 212 -10.92 -0.02 0.44
N THR A 213 -10.55 0.05 1.71
CA THR A 213 -10.48 -1.12 2.61
C THR A 213 -11.79 -1.91 2.64
N PRO A 214 -12.99 -1.30 2.78
CA PRO A 214 -14.25 -2.05 2.72
C PRO A 214 -14.48 -2.76 1.38
N SER A 215 -13.99 -2.18 0.28
CA SER A 215 -14.10 -2.79 -1.05
C SER A 215 -13.15 -3.98 -1.22
N LEU A 216 -11.96 -3.94 -0.63
CA LEU A 216 -11.05 -5.09 -0.56
C LEU A 216 -11.67 -6.23 0.26
N ASP A 217 -12.27 -5.93 1.41
CA ASP A 217 -12.97 -6.92 2.24
C ASP A 217 -14.12 -7.57 1.46
N ALA A 218 -14.91 -6.76 0.74
CA ALA A 218 -15.98 -7.27 -0.13
C ALA A 218 -15.43 -8.18 -1.25
N LEU A 219 -14.26 -7.85 -1.81
CA LEU A 219 -13.58 -8.66 -2.81
C LEU A 219 -13.17 -10.02 -2.24
N LEU A 220 -12.57 -10.06 -1.05
CA LEU A 220 -12.17 -11.29 -0.35
C LEU A 220 -13.39 -12.18 -0.07
N ILE A 221 -14.50 -11.61 0.41
CA ILE A 221 -15.75 -12.36 0.65
C ILE A 221 -16.28 -13.00 -0.66
N LYS A 222 -16.26 -12.27 -1.78
CA LYS A 222 -16.72 -12.80 -3.08
C LYS A 222 -15.88 -13.96 -3.57
N ILE A 223 -14.58 -13.94 -3.31
CA ILE A 223 -13.68 -15.03 -3.67
C ILE A 223 -13.91 -16.27 -2.81
N ASP A 224 -14.16 -16.10 -1.52
CA ASP A 224 -14.52 -17.24 -0.67
C ASP A 224 -15.86 -17.85 -1.11
N GLN A 225 -16.86 -17.04 -1.47
CA GLN A 225 -18.10 -17.54 -2.06
C GLN A 225 -17.86 -18.31 -3.36
N PHE A 226 -16.98 -17.80 -4.21
CA PHE A 226 -16.59 -18.47 -5.44
C PHE A 226 -15.91 -19.83 -5.19
N LYS A 227 -14.94 -19.91 -4.24
CA LYS A 227 -14.30 -21.17 -3.84
C LYS A 227 -15.30 -22.19 -3.32
N ASN A 228 -16.27 -21.75 -2.50
CA ASN A 228 -17.31 -22.62 -1.97
C ASN A 228 -18.19 -23.20 -3.06
N SER A 229 -18.56 -22.39 -4.07
CA SER A 229 -19.34 -22.86 -5.23
C SER A 229 -18.61 -23.97 -6.00
N ILE A 230 -17.28 -23.87 -6.13
CA ILE A 230 -16.47 -24.93 -6.73
C ILE A 230 -16.53 -26.22 -5.92
N GLY A 231 -16.34 -26.16 -4.61
CA GLY A 231 -16.42 -27.32 -3.74
C GLY A 231 -17.75 -28.08 -3.94
N GLN A 232 -18.84 -27.34 -4.04
CA GLN A 232 -20.16 -27.92 -4.28
C GLN A 232 -20.29 -28.56 -5.68
N ILE A 233 -19.72 -27.95 -6.72
CA ILE A 233 -19.72 -28.55 -8.06
C ILE A 233 -18.93 -29.87 -8.07
N VAL A 234 -17.79 -29.93 -7.39
CA VAL A 234 -16.99 -31.17 -7.28
C VAL A 234 -17.81 -32.31 -6.68
N VAL A 235 -18.63 -32.02 -5.65
CA VAL A 235 -19.53 -33.03 -5.07
C VAL A 235 -20.56 -33.49 -6.10
N HIS A 236 -21.14 -32.58 -6.87
CA HIS A 236 -22.13 -32.95 -7.89
C HIS A 236 -21.54 -33.71 -9.09
N LEU A 237 -20.22 -33.52 -9.39
CA LEU A 237 -19.55 -34.32 -10.41
C LEU A 237 -19.43 -35.80 -10.03
N GLN A 238 -19.44 -36.15 -8.75
CA GLN A 238 -19.42 -37.53 -8.31
C GLN A 238 -20.72 -38.29 -8.68
N TYR A 239 -21.79 -37.58 -8.94
CA TYR A 239 -23.03 -38.19 -9.43
C TYR A 239 -22.88 -38.83 -10.82
N GLU A 240 -21.90 -38.42 -11.63
CA GLU A 240 -21.58 -39.08 -12.90
C GLU A 240 -21.37 -40.59 -12.71
N ASP A 241 -20.52 -40.94 -11.75
CA ASP A 241 -20.16 -42.35 -11.51
C ASP A 241 -21.37 -43.16 -11.00
N ILE A 242 -22.19 -42.54 -10.15
CA ILE A 242 -23.43 -43.12 -9.62
C ILE A 242 -24.41 -43.39 -10.75
N ILE A 243 -24.63 -42.40 -11.62
CA ILE A 243 -25.59 -42.50 -12.74
C ILE A 243 -25.10 -43.54 -13.74
N ARG A 244 -23.80 -43.54 -14.08
CA ARG A 244 -23.17 -44.50 -14.97
C ARG A 244 -23.32 -45.93 -14.43
N GLN A 245 -23.01 -46.17 -13.16
CA GLN A 245 -23.15 -47.50 -12.55
C GLN A 245 -24.60 -48.00 -12.57
N ARG A 246 -25.58 -47.12 -12.25
CA ARG A 246 -27.00 -47.49 -12.30
C ARG A 246 -27.45 -47.82 -13.70
N MET A 247 -27.05 -47.04 -14.70
CA MET A 247 -27.34 -47.35 -16.09
C MET A 247 -26.73 -48.69 -16.53
N GLU A 248 -25.52 -48.96 -16.12
CA GLU A 248 -24.84 -50.24 -16.36
C GLU A 248 -25.59 -51.41 -15.68
N HIS A 249 -26.09 -51.23 -14.46
CA HIS A 249 -26.91 -52.25 -13.77
C HIS A 249 -28.22 -52.50 -14.46
N ILE A 250 -28.91 -51.46 -14.92
CA ILE A 250 -30.15 -51.58 -15.70
C ILE A 250 -29.85 -52.31 -17.02
N GLN A 251 -28.79 -51.93 -17.72
CA GLN A 251 -28.37 -52.55 -18.97
C GLN A 251 -28.00 -54.01 -18.78
N TYR A 252 -27.31 -54.36 -17.71
CA TYR A 252 -26.98 -55.73 -17.35
C TYR A 252 -28.25 -56.59 -17.15
N ALA A 253 -29.24 -56.06 -16.41
CA ALA A 253 -30.50 -56.74 -16.17
C ALA A 253 -31.25 -57.06 -17.48
N TYR A 254 -31.31 -56.12 -18.40
CA TYR A 254 -31.94 -56.37 -19.74
C TYR A 254 -31.12 -57.33 -20.60
N SER A 255 -29.80 -57.26 -20.51
CA SER A 255 -28.93 -58.19 -21.22
C SER A 255 -29.12 -59.64 -20.73
N GLU A 256 -29.27 -59.85 -19.42
CA GLU A 256 -29.55 -61.17 -18.85
C GLU A 256 -30.94 -61.70 -19.28
N ILE A 257 -31.96 -60.82 -19.29
CA ILE A 257 -33.29 -61.21 -19.81
C ILE A 257 -33.18 -61.59 -21.29
N ALA A 258 -32.50 -60.79 -22.11
CA ALA A 258 -32.29 -61.11 -23.52
C ALA A 258 -31.54 -62.44 -23.73
N ARG A 259 -30.53 -62.72 -22.90
CA ARG A 259 -29.80 -63.97 -22.91
C ARG A 259 -30.66 -65.19 -22.62
N ILE A 260 -31.55 -65.09 -21.61
CA ILE A 260 -32.47 -66.16 -21.24
C ILE A 260 -33.47 -66.40 -22.39
N LEU A 261 -34.06 -65.35 -22.92
CA LEU A 261 -35.03 -65.43 -24.04
C LEU A 261 -34.34 -66.01 -25.32
N HIS A 262 -33.09 -65.65 -25.56
CA HIS A 262 -32.32 -66.20 -26.69
C HIS A 262 -32.04 -67.71 -26.51
N GLN A 263 -31.69 -68.13 -25.30
CA GLN A 263 -31.53 -69.57 -24.99
C GLN A 263 -32.83 -70.33 -25.20
N GLN A 264 -33.96 -69.74 -24.81
CA GLN A 264 -35.26 -70.34 -25.07
C GLN A 264 -35.58 -70.41 -26.55
N ALA A 265 -35.35 -69.35 -27.32
CA ALA A 265 -35.59 -69.32 -28.76
C ALA A 265 -34.75 -70.35 -29.56
N THR A 266 -33.59 -70.73 -29.01
CA THR A 266 -32.69 -71.71 -29.64
C THR A 266 -32.94 -73.18 -29.24
N GLU A 267 -33.87 -73.45 -28.29
CA GLU A 267 -34.25 -74.80 -27.89
C GLU A 267 -35.13 -75.44 -28.98
N PRO A 268 -34.72 -76.56 -29.55
CA PRO A 268 -35.45 -77.18 -30.67
C PRO A 268 -36.68 -77.91 -30.23
N ASP A 269 -36.89 -78.28 -28.96
CA ASP A 269 -38.05 -78.97 -28.43
C ASP A 269 -39.08 -77.96 -27.86
N PRO A 270 -40.26 -77.85 -28.46
CA PRO A 270 -41.28 -76.89 -28.02
C PRO A 270 -41.77 -77.09 -26.59
N GLU A 271 -41.81 -78.33 -26.09
CA GLU A 271 -42.18 -78.61 -24.70
C GLU A 271 -41.13 -78.11 -23.70
N LYS A 272 -39.89 -78.37 -23.98
CA LYS A 272 -38.76 -77.85 -23.19
C LYS A 272 -38.63 -76.35 -23.29
N GLN A 273 -38.84 -75.78 -24.47
CA GLN A 273 -38.87 -74.34 -24.67
C GLN A 273 -39.88 -73.65 -23.77
N PHE A 274 -41.05 -74.25 -23.66
CA PHE A 274 -42.12 -73.76 -22.81
C PHE A 274 -41.85 -73.94 -21.31
N GLU A 275 -41.28 -75.11 -20.93
CA GLU A 275 -40.82 -75.31 -19.52
C GLU A 275 -39.77 -74.27 -19.09
N LEU A 276 -38.75 -74.03 -19.90
CA LEU A 276 -37.75 -73.03 -19.67
C LEU A 276 -38.33 -71.61 -19.56
N PHE A 277 -39.30 -71.29 -20.37
CA PHE A 277 -40.02 -70.00 -20.30
C PHE A 277 -40.82 -69.87 -19.00
N ILE A 278 -41.57 -70.91 -18.58
CA ILE A 278 -42.31 -70.88 -17.32
C ILE A 278 -41.36 -70.64 -16.12
N ASP A 279 -40.21 -71.35 -16.07
CA ASP A 279 -39.25 -71.22 -14.99
C ASP A 279 -38.66 -69.82 -14.89
N SER A 280 -38.45 -69.16 -16.01
CA SER A 280 -37.90 -67.81 -16.04
C SER A 280 -38.93 -66.69 -16.01
N TYR A 281 -40.18 -66.95 -16.34
CA TYR A 281 -41.26 -65.95 -16.51
C TYR A 281 -41.42 -65.02 -15.30
N PHE A 282 -41.53 -65.56 -14.10
CA PHE A 282 -41.71 -64.77 -12.88
C PHE A 282 -40.53 -63.91 -12.57
N GLN A 283 -39.31 -64.44 -12.79
CA GLN A 283 -38.08 -63.71 -12.58
C GLN A 283 -37.94 -62.56 -13.60
N ILE A 284 -38.22 -62.81 -14.88
CA ILE A 284 -38.20 -61.80 -15.92
C ILE A 284 -39.20 -60.68 -15.60
N LYS A 285 -40.45 -61.05 -15.17
CA LYS A 285 -41.45 -60.08 -14.80
C LYS A 285 -41.01 -59.21 -13.60
N GLN A 286 -40.48 -59.82 -12.54
CA GLN A 286 -39.99 -59.12 -11.36
C GLN A 286 -38.85 -58.17 -11.69
N VAL A 287 -37.91 -58.62 -12.55
CA VAL A 287 -36.81 -57.78 -13.01
C VAL A 287 -37.31 -56.60 -13.83
N LEU A 288 -38.28 -56.79 -14.73
CA LEU A 288 -38.85 -55.73 -15.53
C LEU A 288 -39.57 -54.69 -14.64
N ASP A 289 -40.39 -55.16 -13.67
CA ASP A 289 -41.07 -54.28 -12.72
C ASP A 289 -40.06 -53.44 -11.90
N LEU A 290 -38.94 -54.06 -11.50
CA LEU A 290 -37.85 -53.38 -10.79
C LEU A 290 -37.20 -52.32 -11.65
N GLN A 291 -36.88 -52.62 -12.93
CA GLN A 291 -36.20 -51.65 -13.82
C GLN A 291 -37.11 -50.47 -14.18
N VAL A 292 -38.46 -50.68 -14.30
CA VAL A 292 -39.43 -49.60 -14.48
C VAL A 292 -39.39 -48.62 -13.28
N GLY A 293 -39.07 -49.06 -12.09
CA GLY A 293 -38.86 -48.18 -10.91
C GLY A 293 -37.51 -47.51 -10.88
N GLN A 294 -36.46 -48.21 -11.29
CA GLN A 294 -35.07 -47.71 -11.20
C GLN A 294 -34.73 -46.60 -12.21
N LEU A 295 -35.18 -46.75 -13.47
CA LEU A 295 -34.84 -45.79 -14.52
C LEU A 295 -35.37 -44.37 -14.26
N PRO A 296 -36.65 -44.16 -13.85
CA PRO A 296 -37.14 -42.83 -13.48
C PRO A 296 -36.37 -42.20 -12.31
N ASN A 297 -35.98 -43.00 -11.32
CA ASN A 297 -35.19 -42.53 -10.19
C ASN A 297 -33.80 -42.03 -10.66
N THR A 298 -33.13 -42.80 -11.50
CA THR A 298 -31.82 -42.43 -12.08
C THR A 298 -31.95 -41.17 -12.93
N ASN A 299 -33.01 -41.04 -13.75
CA ASN A 299 -33.29 -39.83 -14.53
C ASN A 299 -33.46 -38.61 -13.60
N ASN A 300 -34.27 -38.74 -12.55
CA ASN A 300 -34.51 -37.63 -11.61
C ASN A 300 -33.20 -37.19 -10.93
N GLN A 301 -32.31 -38.11 -10.59
CA GLN A 301 -30.99 -37.79 -10.00
C GLN A 301 -30.07 -37.12 -11.01
N TYR A 302 -30.05 -37.58 -12.27
CA TYR A 302 -29.32 -36.90 -13.35
C TYR A 302 -29.83 -35.47 -13.53
N GLN A 303 -31.13 -35.28 -13.65
CA GLN A 303 -31.73 -33.96 -13.83
C GLN A 303 -31.41 -33.01 -12.68
N LYS A 304 -31.49 -33.49 -11.42
CA LYS A 304 -31.11 -32.71 -10.24
C LYS A 304 -29.62 -32.37 -10.23
N ALA A 305 -28.77 -33.31 -10.55
CA ALA A 305 -27.30 -33.09 -10.56
C ALA A 305 -26.93 -32.02 -11.61
N ILE A 306 -27.40 -32.14 -12.84
CA ILE A 306 -27.14 -31.14 -13.90
C ILE A 306 -27.72 -29.77 -13.55
N GLN A 307 -28.95 -29.74 -13.00
CA GLN A 307 -29.57 -28.47 -12.58
C GLN A 307 -28.80 -27.79 -11.46
N ASN A 308 -28.38 -28.55 -10.45
CA ASN A 308 -27.59 -28.02 -9.36
C ASN A 308 -26.24 -27.51 -9.86
N MET A 309 -25.51 -28.27 -10.68
CA MET A 309 -24.25 -27.84 -11.28
C MET A 309 -24.42 -26.56 -12.10
N SER A 310 -25.45 -26.50 -12.96
CA SER A 310 -25.73 -25.31 -13.77
C SER A 310 -26.03 -24.10 -12.90
N SER A 311 -26.83 -24.26 -11.83
CA SER A 311 -27.10 -23.19 -10.86
C SER A 311 -25.84 -22.70 -10.17
N ARG A 312 -24.94 -23.59 -9.75
CA ARG A 312 -23.67 -23.22 -9.12
C ARG A 312 -22.70 -22.54 -10.09
N PHE A 313 -22.66 -22.96 -11.34
CA PHE A 313 -21.90 -22.25 -12.37
C PHE A 313 -22.43 -20.83 -12.64
N LEU A 314 -23.75 -20.63 -12.62
CA LEU A 314 -24.37 -19.30 -12.73
C LEU A 314 -24.04 -18.43 -11.51
N GLU A 315 -24.06 -18.99 -10.31
CA GLU A 315 -23.62 -18.31 -9.09
C GLU A 315 -22.15 -17.93 -9.15
N MET A 316 -21.28 -18.86 -9.60
CA MET A 316 -19.87 -18.58 -9.85
C MET A 316 -19.67 -17.44 -10.84
N LYS A 317 -20.41 -17.45 -11.95
CA LYS A 317 -20.38 -16.39 -12.97
C LYS A 317 -20.69 -15.02 -12.33
N SER A 318 -21.77 -14.95 -11.57
CA SER A 318 -22.16 -13.71 -10.87
C SER A 318 -21.09 -13.25 -9.87
N ASN A 319 -20.48 -14.16 -9.15
CA ASN A 319 -19.42 -13.83 -8.20
C ASN A 319 -18.17 -13.28 -8.91
N VAL A 320 -17.74 -13.85 -10.03
CA VAL A 320 -16.56 -13.35 -10.77
C VAL A 320 -16.84 -12.04 -11.51
N GLU A 321 -18.07 -11.82 -11.99
CA GLU A 321 -18.48 -10.51 -12.52
C GLU A 321 -18.42 -9.45 -11.43
N ASN A 322 -18.95 -9.71 -10.24
CA ASN A 322 -18.84 -8.82 -9.09
C ASN A 322 -17.37 -8.58 -8.68
N ILE A 323 -16.53 -9.62 -8.72
CA ILE A 323 -15.07 -9.50 -8.47
C ILE A 323 -14.42 -8.55 -9.49
N ALA A 324 -14.75 -8.69 -10.77
CA ALA A 324 -14.24 -7.83 -11.82
C ALA A 324 -14.71 -6.37 -11.65
N ASP A 325 -16.00 -6.18 -11.34
CA ASP A 325 -16.59 -4.86 -11.13
C ASP A 325 -15.99 -4.16 -9.91
N ILE A 326 -15.92 -4.83 -8.76
CA ILE A 326 -15.29 -4.29 -7.54
C ILE A 326 -13.82 -3.95 -7.81
N SER A 327 -13.08 -4.82 -8.52
CA SER A 327 -11.68 -4.55 -8.87
C SER A 327 -11.53 -3.29 -9.74
N ASN A 328 -12.40 -3.13 -10.74
CA ASN A 328 -12.40 -1.94 -11.60
C ASN A 328 -12.80 -0.67 -10.84
N ASP A 329 -13.75 -0.76 -9.93
CA ASP A 329 -14.16 0.36 -9.08
C ASP A 329 -13.02 0.80 -8.16
N ILE A 330 -12.29 -0.14 -7.55
CA ILE A 330 -11.11 0.17 -6.73
C ILE A 330 -10.03 0.85 -7.60
N ILE A 331 -9.76 0.33 -8.81
CA ILE A 331 -8.77 0.92 -9.72
C ILE A 331 -9.15 2.35 -10.09
N SER A 332 -10.40 2.56 -10.52
CA SER A 332 -10.84 3.85 -11.08
C SER A 332 -11.08 4.93 -10.03
N SER A 333 -11.57 4.56 -8.84
CA SER A 333 -11.98 5.51 -7.82
C SER A 333 -10.93 5.75 -6.73
N SER A 334 -9.99 4.83 -6.54
CA SER A 334 -9.10 4.88 -5.37
C SER A 334 -7.62 4.72 -5.72
N ILE A 335 -7.24 3.71 -6.47
CA ILE A 335 -5.82 3.42 -6.75
C ILE A 335 -5.19 4.50 -7.62
N LEU A 336 -5.87 4.96 -8.66
CA LEU A 336 -5.35 6.00 -9.55
C LEU A 336 -5.12 7.30 -8.78
N ASP A 337 -6.09 7.73 -7.98
CA ASP A 337 -5.97 8.91 -7.11
C ASP A 337 -4.85 8.74 -6.08
N SER A 338 -4.76 7.56 -5.44
CA SER A 338 -3.70 7.25 -4.47
C SER A 338 -2.31 7.27 -5.10
N MET A 339 -2.13 6.79 -6.33
CA MET A 339 -0.85 6.86 -7.06
C MET A 339 -0.47 8.30 -7.41
N ILE A 340 -1.43 9.14 -7.81
CA ILE A 340 -1.20 10.57 -8.07
C ILE A 340 -0.77 11.25 -6.77
N LEU A 341 -1.51 11.03 -5.69
CA LEU A 341 -1.19 11.59 -4.37
C LEU A 341 0.15 11.10 -3.86
N PHE A 342 0.46 9.83 -4.00
CA PHE A 342 1.76 9.28 -3.64
C PHE A 342 2.90 9.93 -4.43
N THR A 343 2.70 10.19 -5.73
CA THR A 343 3.68 10.91 -6.56
C THR A 343 3.89 12.33 -6.05
N GLN A 344 2.82 13.02 -5.66
CA GLN A 344 2.89 14.37 -5.06
C GLN A 344 3.60 14.34 -3.70
N ILE A 345 3.32 13.33 -2.86
CA ILE A 345 4.00 13.11 -1.58
C ILE A 345 5.50 12.89 -1.81
N LYS A 346 5.87 12.00 -2.72
CA LYS A 346 7.28 11.73 -3.07
C LYS A 346 7.98 12.99 -3.55
N THR A 347 7.38 13.74 -4.47
CA THR A 347 7.92 15.02 -4.95
C THR A 347 8.04 16.04 -3.81
N GLY A 348 7.08 16.06 -2.88
CA GLY A 348 7.15 16.90 -1.68
C GLY A 348 8.37 16.58 -0.81
N PHE A 349 8.65 15.30 -0.55
CA PHE A 349 9.85 14.88 0.17
C PHE A 349 11.14 15.25 -0.58
N GLU A 350 11.21 14.99 -1.90
CA GLU A 350 12.35 15.34 -2.74
C GLU A 350 12.64 16.85 -2.71
N ASN A 351 11.62 17.69 -2.82
CA ASN A 351 11.75 19.13 -2.72
C ASN A 351 12.29 19.58 -1.35
N ILE A 352 11.79 18.97 -0.27
CA ILE A 352 12.27 19.29 1.08
C ILE A 352 13.75 18.89 1.20
N PHE A 353 14.18 17.75 0.70
CA PHE A 353 15.58 17.32 0.73
C PHE A 353 16.47 18.25 -0.09
N GLU A 354 16.02 18.72 -1.24
CA GLU A 354 16.75 19.70 -2.04
C GLU A 354 16.91 21.01 -1.28
N TYR A 355 15.83 21.56 -0.70
CA TYR A 355 15.88 22.81 0.05
C TYR A 355 16.71 22.71 1.32
N THR A 356 16.65 21.61 2.05
CA THR A 356 17.51 21.41 3.24
C THR A 356 18.98 21.35 2.86
N GLY A 357 19.33 20.67 1.77
CA GLY A 357 20.69 20.64 1.24
C GLY A 357 21.18 22.03 0.75
N GLU A 358 20.28 22.85 0.21
CA GLU A 358 20.61 24.23 -0.17
C GLU A 358 20.83 25.12 1.06
N ILE A 359 20.02 24.95 2.12
CA ILE A 359 20.21 25.64 3.41
C ILE A 359 21.54 25.27 4.03
N GLU A 360 21.93 24.00 4.06
CA GLU A 360 23.22 23.54 4.57
C GLU A 360 24.39 24.21 3.85
N LYS A 361 24.39 24.24 2.52
CA LYS A 361 25.40 24.95 1.73
C LYS A 361 25.47 26.43 2.06
N GLN A 362 24.34 27.07 2.30
CA GLN A 362 24.31 28.48 2.65
C GLN A 362 24.74 28.75 4.08
N ILE A 363 24.52 27.82 5.01
CA ILE A 363 25.11 27.87 6.37
C ILE A 363 26.62 27.80 6.26
N ASP A 364 27.21 26.97 5.42
CA ASP A 364 28.65 26.88 5.20
C ASP A 364 29.23 28.19 4.62
N LEU A 365 28.54 28.78 3.65
CA LEU A 365 28.88 30.09 3.11
C LEU A 365 28.80 31.19 4.19
N SER A 366 27.77 31.14 5.02
CA SER A 366 27.60 32.05 6.16
C SER A 366 28.75 31.88 7.19
N ASN A 367 29.16 30.64 7.49
CA ASN A 367 30.29 30.34 8.33
C ASN A 367 31.62 30.90 7.76
N THR A 368 31.77 30.86 6.44
CA THR A 368 32.91 31.48 5.75
C THR A 368 32.90 33.01 5.94
N GLN A 369 31.76 33.66 5.83
CA GLN A 369 31.63 35.10 6.08
C GLN A 369 31.86 35.45 7.56
N ILE A 370 31.36 34.63 8.49
CA ILE A 370 31.65 34.80 9.93
C ILE A 370 33.15 34.71 10.19
N THR A 371 33.86 33.80 9.55
CA THR A 371 35.31 33.69 9.66
C THR A 371 36.02 34.97 9.18
N LYS A 372 35.56 35.56 8.06
CA LYS A 372 36.04 36.86 7.56
C LYS A 372 35.74 37.97 8.56
N LEU A 373 34.52 38.06 9.07
CA LEU A 373 34.12 39.05 10.08
C LEU A 373 34.94 38.90 11.36
N THR A 374 35.20 37.67 11.81
CA THR A 374 36.06 37.38 12.96
C THR A 374 37.51 37.88 12.72
N GLY A 375 38.04 37.72 11.49
CA GLY A 375 39.34 38.25 11.10
C GLY A 375 39.39 39.78 11.16
N LEU A 376 38.37 40.46 10.63
CA LEU A 376 38.25 41.93 10.72
C LEU A 376 38.12 42.39 12.17
N PHE A 377 37.37 41.63 12.95
CA PHE A 377 37.21 41.93 14.37
C PHE A 377 38.54 41.81 15.16
N ASN A 378 39.29 40.74 14.96
CA ASN A 378 40.60 40.57 15.58
C ASN A 378 41.57 41.71 15.20
N LYS A 379 41.52 42.18 13.95
CA LYS A 379 42.26 43.35 13.47
C LYS A 379 41.82 44.62 14.21
N LEU A 380 40.51 44.80 14.40
CA LEU A 380 39.94 45.91 15.17
C LEU A 380 40.44 45.89 16.61
N MET A 381 40.45 44.74 17.27
CA MET A 381 40.96 44.56 18.65
C MET A 381 42.44 44.96 18.79
N LEU A 382 43.26 44.50 17.85
CA LEU A 382 44.69 44.91 17.82
C LEU A 382 44.84 46.41 17.68
N LYS A 383 44.06 47.03 16.79
CA LYS A 383 44.05 48.50 16.62
C LYS A 383 43.52 49.22 17.87
N THR A 384 42.53 48.68 18.56
CA THR A 384 42.03 49.24 19.82
C THR A 384 43.11 49.25 20.90
N GLU A 385 43.89 48.16 21.03
CA GLU A 385 45.01 48.10 22.00
C GLU A 385 46.12 49.07 21.64
N GLU A 386 46.45 49.21 20.33
CA GLU A 386 47.42 50.24 19.88
C GLU A 386 46.96 51.67 20.22
N VAL A 387 45.64 51.96 19.95
CA VAL A 387 45.03 53.25 20.28
C VAL A 387 45.04 53.48 21.81
N LYS A 388 44.73 52.45 22.59
CA LYS A 388 44.76 52.51 24.05
C LYS A 388 46.12 52.93 24.54
N LYS A 389 47.19 52.21 24.11
CA LYS A 389 48.57 52.51 24.51
C LYS A 389 48.98 53.93 24.15
N THR A 390 48.79 54.35 22.90
CA THR A 390 49.12 55.72 22.44
C THR A 390 48.25 56.77 23.12
N GLY A 391 46.97 56.41 23.43
CA GLY A 391 46.08 57.27 24.19
C GLY A 391 46.48 57.51 25.63
N GLU A 392 46.99 56.49 26.35
CA GLU A 392 47.49 56.60 27.70
C GLU A 392 48.75 57.49 27.75
N GLU A 393 49.65 57.31 26.80
CA GLU A 393 50.86 58.17 26.66
C GLU A 393 50.43 59.62 26.39
N TYR A 394 49.54 59.87 25.45
CA TYR A 394 48.98 61.17 25.09
C TYR A 394 48.23 61.82 26.25
N GLN A 395 47.38 61.09 26.97
CA GLN A 395 46.73 61.64 28.18
C GLN A 395 47.66 62.00 29.29
N SER A 396 48.75 61.26 29.49
CA SER A 396 49.82 61.59 30.46
C SER A 396 50.46 62.95 30.15
N LEU A 397 50.80 63.18 28.86
CA LEU A 397 51.31 64.45 28.39
C LEU A 397 50.33 65.60 28.54
N LEU A 398 49.03 65.39 28.21
CA LEU A 398 47.96 66.37 28.40
C LEU A 398 47.72 66.72 29.88
N LYS A 399 47.77 65.74 30.79
CA LYS A 399 47.72 65.99 32.24
C LYS A 399 48.92 66.80 32.74
N HIS A 400 50.10 66.56 32.22
CA HIS A 400 51.30 67.34 32.53
C HIS A 400 51.12 68.77 32.01
N LEU A 401 50.72 68.98 30.79
CA LEU A 401 50.39 70.28 30.23
C LEU A 401 49.31 70.99 31.10
N SER A 402 48.27 70.34 31.49
CA SER A 402 47.24 70.91 32.38
C SER A 402 47.77 71.44 33.70
N LYS A 403 48.67 70.64 34.33
CA LYS A 403 49.35 71.08 35.57
C LYS A 403 50.21 72.33 35.34
N GLN A 404 50.98 72.41 34.25
CA GLN A 404 51.80 73.55 33.89
C GLN A 404 50.96 74.79 33.60
N LEU A 405 49.81 74.60 32.86
CA LEU A 405 48.87 75.67 32.60
C LEU A 405 48.26 76.24 33.88
N LYS A 406 47.87 75.42 34.83
CA LYS A 406 47.37 75.83 36.14
C LYS A 406 48.37 76.67 36.93
N SER A 407 49.63 76.30 36.89
CA SER A 407 50.70 76.99 37.63
C SER A 407 51.09 78.34 37.03
N LYS A 408 51.02 78.54 35.72
CA LYS A 408 51.47 79.73 35.00
C LYS A 408 50.39 80.72 34.64
N PHE A 409 49.13 80.27 34.46
CA PHE A 409 47.97 81.05 34.00
C PHE A 409 46.83 81.05 35.01
N ALA A 410 47.15 81.10 36.32
CA ALA A 410 46.14 81.07 37.41
C ALA A 410 45.10 82.21 37.36
N SER A 411 45.30 83.23 36.51
CA SER A 411 44.38 84.36 36.32
C SER A 411 43.32 84.16 35.22
N ASN A 412 43.38 83.06 34.42
CA ASN A 412 42.42 82.79 33.33
C ASN A 412 41.75 81.44 33.54
N THR A 413 40.87 81.36 34.54
CA THR A 413 40.18 80.14 35.01
C THR A 413 39.31 79.46 33.96
N ASN A 414 38.60 80.21 33.10
CA ASN A 414 37.69 79.70 32.14
C ASN A 414 38.36 78.80 31.09
N THR A 415 39.51 79.18 30.52
CA THR A 415 40.19 78.38 29.50
C THR A 415 40.79 77.11 30.08
N TYR A 416 41.15 77.12 31.34
CA TYR A 416 41.66 75.94 32.04
C TYR A 416 40.52 74.95 32.31
N ASP A 417 39.39 75.48 32.77
CA ASP A 417 38.19 74.63 33.05
C ASP A 417 37.66 74.01 31.78
N ASP A 418 37.57 74.77 30.68
CA ASP A 418 37.17 74.23 29.36
C ASP A 418 38.13 73.10 28.88
N PHE A 419 39.43 73.28 29.09
CA PHE A 419 40.43 72.26 28.76
C PHE A 419 40.26 70.99 29.63
N GLN A 420 40.01 71.16 30.95
CA GLN A 420 39.72 70.02 31.82
C GLN A 420 38.45 69.27 31.46
N MET A 421 37.38 70.00 31.14
CA MET A 421 36.13 69.36 30.62
C MET A 421 36.39 68.55 29.38
N LEU A 422 37.14 69.09 28.40
CA LEU A 422 37.45 68.38 27.16
C LEU A 422 38.32 67.12 27.40
N LEU A 423 39.28 67.19 28.35
CA LEU A 423 40.09 66.07 28.79
C LEU A 423 39.24 64.94 29.40
N ASN A 424 38.30 65.31 30.28
CA ASN A 424 37.43 64.35 30.93
C ASN A 424 36.51 63.70 29.91
N ASP A 425 35.99 64.47 28.96
CA ASP A 425 35.14 64.00 27.88
C ASP A 425 35.87 63.02 26.93
N ILE A 426 37.16 63.31 26.61
CA ILE A 426 38.01 62.38 25.83
C ILE A 426 38.24 61.10 26.60
N GLN A 427 38.50 61.15 27.90
CA GLN A 427 38.60 59.95 28.71
C GLN A 427 37.34 59.12 28.77
N PHE A 428 36.20 59.78 28.83
CA PHE A 428 34.90 59.11 28.82
C PHE A 428 34.65 58.41 27.49
N ASP A 429 34.82 59.08 26.35
CA ASP A 429 34.62 58.53 25.02
C ASP A 429 35.58 57.35 24.79
N PHE A 430 36.81 57.46 25.21
CA PHE A 430 37.83 56.40 25.07
C PHE A 430 37.48 55.16 25.90
N ARG A 431 37.09 55.30 27.16
CA ARG A 431 36.65 54.16 28.00
C ARG A 431 35.40 53.52 27.49
N TYR A 432 34.51 54.30 26.91
CA TYR A 432 33.27 53.76 26.32
C TYR A 432 33.55 52.91 25.08
N ILE A 433 34.46 53.39 24.20
CA ILE A 433 34.93 52.62 23.04
C ILE A 433 35.60 51.31 23.49
N GLU A 434 36.44 51.34 24.52
CA GLU A 434 37.10 50.14 25.08
C GLU A 434 36.07 49.14 25.64
N SER A 435 35.09 49.60 26.39
CA SER A 435 34.00 48.77 26.92
C SER A 435 33.16 48.11 25.83
N LEU A 436 32.79 48.86 24.81
CA LEU A 436 32.03 48.33 23.67
C LEU A 436 32.86 47.30 22.87
N SER A 437 34.14 47.55 22.66
CA SER A 437 35.05 46.61 22.02
C SER A 437 35.11 45.25 22.76
N GLY A 438 35.13 45.29 24.11
CA GLY A 438 35.07 44.09 24.93
C GLY A 438 33.75 43.32 24.78
N GLN A 439 32.61 44.01 24.72
CA GLN A 439 31.31 43.37 24.48
C GLN A 439 31.24 42.74 23.09
N ILE A 440 31.73 43.41 22.06
CA ILE A 440 31.81 42.91 20.70
C ILE A 440 32.64 41.61 20.65
N GLN A 441 33.74 41.53 21.39
CA GLN A 441 34.59 40.33 21.47
C GLN A 441 33.80 39.12 22.01
N MET A 442 33.01 39.30 23.06
CA MET A 442 32.19 38.22 23.62
C MET A 442 31.21 37.71 22.58
N PHE A 443 30.47 38.61 21.94
CA PHE A 443 29.47 38.23 20.92
C PHE A 443 30.09 37.57 19.67
N THR A 444 31.28 37.96 19.27
CA THR A 444 32.00 37.34 18.14
C THR A 444 32.38 35.89 18.45
N SER A 445 32.68 35.60 19.73
CA SER A 445 32.92 34.24 20.21
C SER A 445 31.66 33.38 20.09
N ASP A 446 30.50 33.93 20.42
CA ASP A 446 29.22 33.22 20.38
C ASP A 446 28.77 32.93 18.93
N LEU A 447 29.09 33.84 17.99
CA LEU A 447 28.82 33.63 16.55
C LEU A 447 29.58 32.47 15.91
N LYS A 448 30.70 32.03 16.47
CA LYS A 448 31.47 30.88 15.96
C LYS A 448 30.75 29.53 16.12
N GLN A 449 29.62 29.50 16.79
CA GLN A 449 28.92 28.25 17.14
C GLN A 449 27.73 27.91 16.23
N LEU A 450 27.61 28.49 15.03
CA LEU A 450 26.70 27.94 14.02
C LEU A 450 27.33 26.67 13.41
N LYS A 451 27.44 25.67 14.22
CA LYS A 451 27.80 24.35 13.74
C LYS A 451 26.60 23.72 13.06
N THR A 452 26.84 23.15 11.89
CA THR A 452 25.92 22.20 11.25
C THR A 452 25.40 21.19 12.26
N VAL A 453 24.20 20.70 12.07
CA VAL A 453 23.51 19.76 12.97
C VAL A 453 24.31 18.48 13.23
N ASP A 454 25.41 18.27 12.46
CA ASP A 454 26.16 17.01 12.39
C ASP A 454 27.41 16.95 13.30
N ASP A 455 27.78 18.05 13.99
CA ASP A 455 29.00 18.07 14.81
C ASP A 455 28.74 17.65 16.27
N GLY A 456 28.72 16.36 16.51
CA GLY A 456 29.23 15.77 17.76
C GLY A 456 28.41 15.89 19.03
N ASP A 457 27.16 16.32 18.98
CA ASP A 457 26.28 16.26 20.15
C ASP A 457 25.52 14.90 20.14
N GLU A 458 25.93 13.97 21.00
CA GLU A 458 25.29 12.64 21.13
C GLU A 458 23.78 12.72 21.38
N ASN A 459 23.23 13.87 21.78
CA ASN A 459 21.81 14.14 21.88
C ASN A 459 21.16 14.60 20.56
N ASN A 460 21.91 15.10 19.57
CA ASN A 460 21.39 15.53 18.26
C ASN A 460 21.20 14.38 17.25
N GLY A 461 21.78 13.22 17.48
CA GLY A 461 21.59 12.02 16.65
C GLY A 461 20.14 11.51 16.57
N ARG A 462 19.25 12.04 17.42
CA ARG A 462 17.81 11.73 17.37
C ARG A 462 16.99 12.56 16.37
N TYR A 463 17.57 13.66 15.87
CA TYR A 463 16.86 14.61 15.01
C TYR A 463 17.40 14.70 13.57
N ALA A 464 18.53 14.04 13.29
CA ALA A 464 18.99 13.91 11.91
C ALA A 464 18.05 12.97 11.15
N TYR A 465 17.33 13.49 10.14
CA TYR A 465 16.60 12.62 9.23
C TYR A 465 17.59 11.98 8.24
N ASP A 466 17.41 10.69 8.01
CA ASP A 466 18.15 9.99 6.96
C ASP A 466 17.34 10.04 5.65
N SER A 467 17.72 10.95 4.77
CA SER A 467 17.08 11.11 3.46
C SER A 467 17.17 9.83 2.62
N GLN A 468 18.22 9.03 2.80
CA GLN A 468 18.37 7.75 2.09
C GLN A 468 17.39 6.71 2.62
N GLU A 469 17.22 6.64 3.95
CA GLU A 469 16.23 5.75 4.58
C GLU A 469 14.81 6.13 4.16
N ILE A 470 14.45 7.41 4.18
CA ILE A 470 13.13 7.88 3.75
C ILE A 470 12.91 7.59 2.27
N ASN A 471 13.89 7.83 1.40
CA ASN A 471 13.79 7.51 -0.02
C ASN A 471 13.62 6.00 -0.28
N LEU A 472 14.29 5.14 0.50
CA LEU A 472 14.11 3.69 0.41
C LEU A 472 12.69 3.28 0.83
N LYS A 473 12.15 3.90 1.87
CA LYS A 473 10.78 3.69 2.35
C LYS A 473 9.76 4.17 1.33
N LEU A 474 9.95 5.36 0.74
CA LEU A 474 9.12 5.87 -0.35
C LEU A 474 9.11 4.92 -1.55
N LYS A 475 10.27 4.38 -1.93
CA LYS A 475 10.35 3.39 -3.00
C LYS A 475 9.51 2.15 -2.68
N LYS A 476 9.62 1.61 -1.47
CA LYS A 476 8.81 0.46 -1.04
C LYS A 476 7.31 0.74 -1.15
N VAL A 477 6.85 1.89 -0.69
CA VAL A 477 5.44 2.28 -0.79
C VAL A 477 5.00 2.38 -2.26
N GLY A 478 5.81 2.99 -3.12
CA GLY A 478 5.54 3.05 -4.56
C GLY A 478 5.45 1.67 -5.23
N ASP A 479 6.35 0.75 -4.88
CA ASP A 479 6.34 -0.64 -5.36
C ASP A 479 5.06 -1.37 -4.89
N ILE A 480 4.61 -1.12 -3.65
CA ILE A 480 3.36 -1.67 -3.11
C ILE A 480 2.16 -1.25 -3.96
N TYR A 481 1.96 0.06 -4.18
CA TYR A 481 0.82 0.56 -4.96
C TYR A 481 0.84 0.09 -6.42
N SER A 482 2.03 0.04 -7.03
CA SER A 482 2.19 -0.50 -8.37
C SER A 482 1.79 -1.98 -8.43
N ASN A 483 2.17 -2.78 -7.44
CA ASN A 483 1.81 -4.19 -7.36
C ASN A 483 0.31 -4.39 -7.12
N ILE A 484 -0.33 -3.55 -6.29
CA ILE A 484 -1.79 -3.58 -6.07
C ILE A 484 -2.54 -3.26 -7.37
N ASP A 485 -2.15 -2.22 -8.10
CA ASP A 485 -2.75 -1.85 -9.39
C ASP A 485 -2.65 -2.99 -10.41
N ILE A 486 -1.47 -3.59 -10.55
CA ILE A 486 -1.24 -4.74 -11.42
C ILE A 486 -2.11 -5.93 -11.01
N ALA A 487 -2.15 -6.27 -9.72
CA ALA A 487 -2.90 -7.40 -9.21
C ALA A 487 -4.42 -7.20 -9.39
N LEU A 488 -4.96 -6.02 -9.15
CA LEU A 488 -6.37 -5.70 -9.38
C LEU A 488 -6.75 -5.77 -10.87
N LYS A 489 -5.91 -5.24 -11.76
CA LYS A 489 -6.11 -5.34 -13.21
C LYS A 489 -6.12 -6.80 -13.67
N GLN A 490 -5.19 -7.60 -13.18
CA GLN A 490 -5.15 -9.04 -13.48
C GLN A 490 -6.37 -9.76 -12.91
N THR A 491 -6.84 -9.40 -11.73
CA THR A 491 -8.06 -9.93 -11.09
C THR A 491 -9.29 -9.61 -11.93
N SER A 492 -9.46 -8.37 -12.39
CA SER A 492 -10.56 -7.97 -13.27
C SER A 492 -10.55 -8.75 -14.60
N ILE A 493 -9.38 -8.85 -15.24
CA ILE A 493 -9.21 -9.61 -16.49
C ILE A 493 -9.58 -11.09 -16.29
N ALA A 494 -9.04 -11.72 -15.24
CA ALA A 494 -9.31 -13.12 -14.92
C ALA A 494 -10.79 -13.35 -14.60
N GLY A 495 -11.44 -12.45 -13.86
CA GLY A 495 -12.87 -12.50 -13.59
C GLY A 495 -13.71 -12.49 -14.88
N ASN A 496 -13.42 -11.59 -15.79
CA ASN A 496 -14.12 -11.53 -17.08
C ASN A 496 -13.90 -12.79 -17.93
N GLN A 497 -12.67 -13.33 -17.95
CA GLN A 497 -12.36 -14.56 -18.66
C GLN A 497 -13.12 -15.77 -18.09
N ILE A 498 -13.16 -15.92 -16.76
CA ILE A 498 -13.89 -16.98 -16.09
C ILE A 498 -15.40 -16.85 -16.40
N SER A 499 -15.97 -15.66 -16.34
CA SER A 499 -17.37 -15.42 -16.67
C SER A 499 -17.69 -15.86 -18.11
N GLU A 500 -16.82 -15.54 -19.06
CA GLU A 500 -16.97 -15.96 -20.45
C GLU A 500 -16.87 -17.48 -20.62
N PHE A 501 -15.89 -18.12 -19.99
CA PHE A 501 -15.73 -19.58 -20.00
C PHE A 501 -16.94 -20.29 -19.40
N ILE A 502 -17.50 -19.79 -18.29
CA ILE A 502 -18.70 -20.37 -17.67
C ILE A 502 -19.88 -20.24 -18.62
N ARG A 503 -20.10 -19.08 -19.24
CA ARG A 503 -21.18 -18.87 -20.21
C ARG A 503 -21.09 -19.84 -21.38
N ASP A 504 -19.89 -19.97 -21.97
CA ASP A 504 -19.67 -20.83 -23.13
C ASP A 504 -19.84 -22.31 -22.75
N GLY A 505 -19.38 -22.71 -21.56
CA GLY A 505 -19.58 -24.05 -21.07
C GLY A 505 -21.02 -24.42 -20.80
N LEU A 506 -21.80 -23.56 -20.17
CA LEU A 506 -23.21 -23.77 -19.95
C LEU A 506 -23.95 -23.91 -21.28
N SER A 507 -23.56 -23.16 -22.33
CA SER A 507 -24.15 -23.25 -23.67
C SER A 507 -23.86 -24.58 -24.39
N GLN A 508 -22.84 -25.33 -23.94
CA GLN A 508 -22.46 -26.62 -24.53
C GLN A 508 -23.17 -27.82 -23.91
N ILE A 509 -23.95 -27.62 -22.83
CA ILE A 509 -24.79 -28.67 -22.27
C ILE A 509 -25.97 -28.89 -23.22
N LYS A 510 -25.96 -30.04 -23.91
CA LYS A 510 -26.90 -30.29 -25.00
C LYS A 510 -27.90 -31.38 -24.69
N TYR A 511 -27.58 -32.26 -23.75
CA TYR A 511 -28.30 -33.53 -23.59
C TYR A 511 -29.30 -33.53 -22.45
N TYR A 512 -29.43 -32.43 -21.67
CA TYR A 512 -30.38 -32.34 -20.58
C TYR A 512 -31.82 -32.69 -20.97
N ASP A 513 -32.37 -32.03 -22.00
CA ASP A 513 -33.72 -32.30 -22.51
C ASP A 513 -33.80 -33.63 -23.26
N TYR A 514 -32.72 -34.04 -23.94
CA TYR A 514 -32.66 -35.30 -24.65
C TYR A 514 -32.64 -36.48 -23.70
N TYR A 515 -31.94 -36.38 -22.58
CA TYR A 515 -31.85 -37.46 -21.59
C TYR A 515 -33.25 -37.83 -21.06
N ASP A 516 -34.05 -36.84 -20.65
CA ASP A 516 -35.41 -37.07 -20.20
C ASP A 516 -36.28 -37.70 -21.31
N LYS A 517 -36.23 -37.17 -22.52
CA LYS A 517 -36.98 -37.67 -23.64
C LYS A 517 -36.66 -39.13 -23.97
N ILE A 518 -35.41 -39.50 -23.99
CA ILE A 518 -34.97 -40.88 -24.24
C ILE A 518 -35.39 -41.78 -23.07
N THR A 519 -35.25 -41.32 -21.84
CA THR A 519 -35.71 -42.04 -20.65
C THR A 519 -37.21 -42.35 -20.73
N GLN A 520 -38.05 -41.39 -21.11
CA GLN A 520 -39.48 -41.60 -21.29
C GLN A 520 -39.77 -42.63 -22.42
N GLN A 521 -38.99 -42.60 -23.50
CA GLN A 521 -39.11 -43.60 -24.56
C GLN A 521 -38.74 -45.01 -24.07
N ILE A 522 -37.67 -45.14 -23.29
CA ILE A 522 -37.28 -46.42 -22.71
C ILE A 522 -38.36 -46.93 -21.74
N ILE A 523 -38.89 -46.07 -20.88
CA ILE A 523 -40.01 -46.42 -19.98
C ILE A 523 -41.22 -46.92 -20.78
N SER A 524 -41.53 -46.25 -21.88
CA SER A 524 -42.61 -46.70 -22.76
C SER A 524 -42.35 -48.09 -23.36
N LEU A 525 -41.13 -48.33 -23.81
CA LEU A 525 -40.72 -49.66 -24.30
C LEU A 525 -40.76 -50.72 -23.19
N MET A 526 -40.26 -50.39 -21.99
CA MET A 526 -40.32 -51.28 -20.82
C MET A 526 -41.76 -51.65 -20.46
N ASN A 527 -42.66 -50.65 -20.45
CA ASN A 527 -44.07 -50.90 -20.19
C ASN A 527 -44.73 -51.78 -21.29
N SER A 528 -44.30 -51.61 -22.55
CA SER A 528 -44.79 -52.47 -23.66
C SER A 528 -44.32 -53.90 -23.48
N VAL A 529 -43.09 -54.14 -23.05
CA VAL A 529 -42.57 -55.49 -22.72
C VAL A 529 -43.31 -56.06 -21.54
N ASN A 530 -43.55 -55.29 -20.50
CA ASN A 530 -44.22 -55.71 -19.28
C ASN A 530 -45.70 -56.03 -19.59
N GLN A 531 -46.38 -55.22 -20.40
CA GLN A 531 -47.73 -55.49 -20.88
C GLN A 531 -47.80 -56.77 -21.72
N PHE A 532 -46.84 -56.97 -22.62
CA PHE A 532 -46.79 -58.17 -23.44
C PHE A 532 -46.65 -59.46 -22.59
N ILE A 533 -45.73 -59.46 -21.62
CA ILE A 533 -45.50 -60.56 -20.69
C ILE A 533 -46.70 -60.79 -19.80
N SER A 534 -47.42 -59.72 -19.35
CA SER A 534 -48.59 -59.82 -18.47
C SER A 534 -49.84 -60.34 -19.14
N GLN A 535 -49.87 -60.37 -20.46
CA GLN A 535 -51.02 -61.03 -21.23
C GLN A 535 -51.00 -62.57 -21.10
N ILE A 536 -49.90 -63.10 -20.59
CA ILE A 536 -49.79 -64.54 -20.39
C ILE A 536 -50.29 -64.86 -18.98
N ASP A 537 -51.48 -65.57 -18.90
CA ASP A 537 -52.07 -65.91 -17.60
C ASP A 537 -51.57 -67.27 -17.07
N PHE A 538 -50.64 -67.15 -16.08
CA PHE A 538 -50.07 -68.29 -15.39
C PHE A 538 -50.54 -68.39 -13.93
N LYS A 539 -51.80 -68.11 -13.63
CA LYS A 539 -52.35 -68.11 -12.25
C LYS A 539 -52.18 -69.43 -11.47
N SER A 540 -51.75 -70.48 -12.12
CA SER A 540 -51.58 -71.82 -11.51
C SER A 540 -50.14 -72.29 -11.33
N ILE A 541 -49.15 -71.54 -11.70
CA ILE A 541 -47.74 -71.98 -11.69
C ILE A 541 -46.97 -71.15 -10.68
N GLN A 542 -46.40 -71.77 -9.64
CA GLN A 542 -45.44 -71.19 -8.70
C GLN A 542 -44.04 -71.72 -9.08
N SER A 543 -43.11 -70.84 -9.46
CA SER A 543 -41.70 -71.14 -9.57
C SER A 543 -40.97 -70.62 -8.33
N ASN A 544 -40.17 -71.48 -7.71
CA ASN A 544 -39.31 -71.09 -6.54
C ASN A 544 -37.90 -70.71 -6.97
N ASN A 545 -37.64 -70.53 -8.23
CA ASN A 545 -36.30 -70.24 -8.72
C ASN A 545 -36.04 -68.71 -8.68
N ALA A 546 -35.05 -68.26 -7.90
CA ALA A 546 -34.67 -66.84 -7.73
C ALA A 546 -33.30 -66.49 -8.36
N GLU A 547 -32.73 -67.38 -9.18
CA GLU A 547 -31.34 -67.28 -9.67
C GLU A 547 -31.07 -65.99 -10.45
N LEU A 548 -32.01 -65.48 -11.27
CA LEU A 548 -31.86 -64.26 -12.03
C LEU A 548 -31.88 -63.03 -11.11
N LEU A 549 -32.80 -63.01 -10.15
CA LEU A 549 -32.90 -61.91 -9.16
C LEU A 549 -31.65 -61.86 -8.29
N ASP A 550 -31.11 -63.02 -7.85
CA ASP A 550 -29.92 -63.08 -7.06
C ASP A 550 -28.69 -62.58 -7.84
N LYS A 551 -28.57 -62.92 -9.12
CA LYS A 551 -27.50 -62.40 -10.00
C LYS A 551 -27.57 -60.88 -10.16
N ILE A 552 -28.75 -60.29 -10.28
CA ILE A 552 -28.96 -58.85 -10.40
C ILE A 552 -28.72 -58.20 -9.06
N ALA A 553 -29.23 -58.76 -7.96
CA ALA A 553 -29.00 -58.27 -6.60
C ALA A 553 -27.53 -58.15 -6.24
N GLN A 554 -26.70 -59.11 -6.68
CA GLN A 554 -25.23 -59.07 -6.47
C GLN A 554 -24.55 -57.90 -7.17
N LYS A 555 -25.16 -57.34 -8.22
CA LYS A 555 -24.65 -56.16 -8.92
C LYS A 555 -25.03 -54.84 -8.24
N TYR A 556 -26.10 -54.84 -7.44
CA TYR A 556 -26.58 -53.65 -6.80
C TYR A 556 -25.70 -53.30 -5.60
N THR A 557 -24.86 -52.30 -5.78
CA THR A 557 -23.91 -51.82 -4.75
C THR A 557 -24.48 -50.70 -3.93
N MET A 558 -25.50 -49.96 -4.43
CA MET A 558 -26.04 -48.78 -3.79
C MET A 558 -27.24 -49.08 -2.91
N VAL A 559 -27.39 -48.37 -1.79
CA VAL A 559 -28.48 -48.51 -0.82
C VAL A 559 -29.84 -48.27 -1.49
N VAL A 560 -29.96 -47.21 -2.31
CA VAL A 560 -31.22 -46.85 -3.00
C VAL A 560 -31.65 -47.93 -3.99
N GLU A 561 -30.73 -48.57 -4.69
CA GLU A 561 -31.05 -49.68 -5.60
C GLU A 561 -31.60 -50.89 -4.85
N ARG A 562 -31.03 -51.21 -3.68
CA ARG A 562 -31.48 -52.26 -2.79
C ARG A 562 -32.84 -51.95 -2.18
N GLU A 563 -33.08 -50.71 -1.74
CA GLU A 563 -34.38 -50.27 -1.22
C GLU A 563 -35.48 -50.36 -2.29
N ILE A 564 -35.22 -49.95 -3.54
CA ILE A 564 -36.16 -50.07 -4.66
C ILE A 564 -36.44 -51.56 -4.92
N MET A 565 -35.40 -52.41 -4.86
CA MET A 565 -35.56 -53.85 -5.03
C MET A 565 -36.42 -54.48 -3.92
N GLU A 566 -36.16 -54.16 -2.65
CA GLU A 566 -36.93 -54.66 -1.49
C GLU A 566 -38.41 -54.22 -1.55
N ASN A 567 -38.65 -52.96 -1.91
CA ASN A 567 -40.00 -52.44 -2.07
C ASN A 567 -40.76 -53.10 -3.25
N SER A 568 -40.08 -53.31 -4.37
CA SER A 568 -40.64 -54.02 -5.54
C SER A 568 -41.03 -55.47 -5.21
N LEU A 569 -40.15 -56.17 -4.48
CA LEU A 569 -40.39 -57.56 -4.05
C LEU A 569 -41.48 -57.69 -2.99
N SER A 570 -41.64 -56.69 -2.12
CA SER A 570 -42.66 -56.68 -1.05
C SER A 570 -44.05 -56.23 -1.52
N GLY A 571 -44.20 -55.84 -2.80
CA GLY A 571 -45.47 -55.37 -3.38
C GLY A 571 -45.94 -54.02 -2.84
N LYS A 572 -45.10 -53.28 -2.12
CA LYS A 572 -45.38 -51.94 -1.65
C LYS A 572 -45.14 -50.95 -2.79
N LYS A 573 -46.24 -50.49 -3.42
CA LYS A 573 -46.22 -49.33 -4.34
C LYS A 573 -46.09 -48.02 -3.53
N GLU A 574 -45.02 -47.84 -2.78
CA GLU A 574 -44.66 -46.52 -2.30
C GLU A 574 -43.67 -45.90 -3.32
N THR A 575 -44.17 -44.92 -4.02
CA THR A 575 -43.35 -43.97 -4.73
C THR A 575 -42.40 -43.33 -3.72
N ILE A 576 -41.12 -43.76 -3.73
CA ILE A 576 -40.04 -43.09 -3.00
C ILE A 576 -39.75 -41.77 -3.75
N ILE A 577 -40.67 -40.82 -3.56
CA ILE A 577 -40.47 -39.44 -3.90
C ILE A 577 -40.26 -38.71 -2.57
N ASN A 578 -39.04 -38.20 -2.39
CA ASN A 578 -38.60 -37.29 -1.32
C ASN A 578 -38.43 -37.89 0.09
N LYS A 579 -37.27 -38.47 0.33
CA LYS A 579 -36.53 -38.11 1.54
C LYS A 579 -35.37 -37.18 1.09
N GLU A 580 -35.57 -35.92 1.41
CA GLU A 580 -34.46 -34.94 1.49
C GLU A 580 -33.49 -35.43 2.57
N ASN A 581 -32.47 -36.16 2.16
CA ASN A 581 -31.24 -36.27 2.91
C ASN A 581 -30.16 -35.68 2.02
N ASP A 582 -29.97 -34.38 2.17
CA ASP A 582 -28.93 -33.58 1.53
C ASP A 582 -27.53 -33.79 2.15
N SER A 583 -27.38 -34.83 2.97
CA SER A 583 -26.11 -35.10 3.61
C SER A 583 -25.96 -36.58 3.92
N GLU A 584 -25.50 -37.35 2.96
CA GLU A 584 -24.66 -38.52 3.19
C GLU A 584 -24.50 -39.28 1.88
N VAL A 585 -23.49 -38.87 1.12
CA VAL A 585 -22.83 -39.81 0.22
C VAL A 585 -21.99 -40.68 1.11
N GLU A 586 -22.51 -41.83 1.57
CA GLU A 586 -21.71 -42.83 2.25
C GLU A 586 -20.67 -43.37 1.26
N PHE A 587 -19.43 -42.99 1.45
CA PHE A 587 -18.29 -43.58 0.81
C PHE A 587 -17.97 -44.92 1.51
N PHE A 588 -17.99 -45.98 0.75
CA PHE A 588 -17.31 -47.22 1.09
C PHE A 588 -16.00 -47.35 0.34
#